data_c885bf444edbb17b7eea5566d0315dec
#
_entry.id   c885bf444edbb17b7eea5566d0315dec
#
_cell.length_a   1.000
_cell.length_b   1.000
_cell.length_c   1.000
_cell.angle_alpha   90.00
_cell.angle_beta   90.00
_cell.angle_gamma   90.00
#
_symmetry.space_group_name_H-M   'P 1'
#
loop_
_entity.id
_entity.type
_entity.pdbx_description
1 polymer ?
#
loop_
_entity_poly.entity_id
_entity_poly.type
_entity_poly.pdbx_seq_one_letter_code
_entity_poly.pdbx_strand_id
1 'polypeptide(L)'
;MEQMQMNKPDIYDAALYLRLSKDDMEEGGAKSESNSIANQRELLRSFVKSQPDIQIFDIYVDDGYSGGNFDRPEFKRMTTDIEAGKVNCVIVKDLSRFGREYIEAGRWIEKTYPALNVRFISVTDQFDSKTADFSEKSFVVPIKNFVNESYCRDISDKVRSHQKIKREKGEFIGAFAPYGYCKDSENKNCLVIDSYAADIVRKIFSWKIDGFSLGAIAEKLNVRHVQSPKEYKKANGENYNSGFHSSDTPKWSAVQVKRILTNEVYIGNMVQGKQERISYKVKQRLDKPESEWVKVENTHPAIIRQNDFDVVQKLLQYDGRASKTSDSANFFSGFVFCGDCKTPMIRRVNQYKGKKKAFYICQTKNKGGDCTRHSISEEVLKRIVLKEIQAYTALFVDYQMIMEELCEMQVSYDQVIGYDTQISKLQEEYNRYYSLKASLGDDLKEGLISKEEFDDFRESYGRKCEELEQMIENQKKLVKQMFEGGVSATVQLEDWKKSLEIKELDRTLLALTVDKIYIYENKQIKIHIRYQDMIEKMKVIRRFYAEHRTECRKEVE
;
A
#
# COMPACT_ATOMS: atom_id res chain seq x y z
N MET A 1 -51.24 74.70 2.64
CA MET A 1 -51.77 73.42 2.10
C MET A 1 -50.57 72.54 1.75
N GLU A 2 -50.05 71.85 2.73
CA GLU A 2 -49.01 70.82 2.52
C GLU A 2 -49.72 69.53 2.16
N GLN A 3 -49.45 69.05 0.94
CA GLN A 3 -49.95 67.78 0.53
C GLN A 3 -49.16 66.70 1.29
N MET A 4 -49.80 65.98 2.19
CA MET A 4 -49.36 64.71 2.71
C MET A 4 -49.24 63.73 1.53
N GLN A 5 -48.01 63.51 1.10
CA GLN A 5 -47.70 62.34 0.28
C GLN A 5 -47.89 61.11 1.18
N MET A 6 -48.99 60.38 0.97
CA MET A 6 -49.15 59.04 1.49
C MET A 6 -48.05 58.17 0.86
N ASN A 7 -47.00 57.85 1.63
CA ASN A 7 -46.03 56.84 1.25
C ASN A 7 -46.79 55.52 1.05
N LYS A 8 -46.83 55.04 -0.20
CA LYS A 8 -47.20 53.65 -0.50
C LYS A 8 -46.30 52.77 0.34
N PRO A 9 -46.83 51.75 1.03
CA PRO A 9 -45.95 50.80 1.73
C PRO A 9 -45.00 50.18 0.68
N ASP A 10 -43.68 50.25 0.98
CA ASP A 10 -42.66 49.59 0.17
C ASP A 10 -42.96 48.09 0.17
N ILE A 11 -43.47 47.60 -0.98
CA ILE A 11 -43.69 46.14 -1.17
C ILE A 11 -42.34 45.54 -1.51
N TYR A 12 -41.94 44.51 -0.76
CA TYR A 12 -40.71 43.79 -0.96
C TYR A 12 -40.91 42.58 -1.89
N ASP A 13 -40.14 42.51 -2.99
CA ASP A 13 -40.06 41.38 -3.91
C ASP A 13 -39.07 40.35 -3.35
N ALA A 14 -39.58 39.28 -2.74
CA ALA A 14 -38.79 38.37 -1.95
C ALA A 14 -38.33 37.13 -2.74
N ALA A 15 -37.04 36.85 -2.66
CA ALA A 15 -36.45 35.56 -3.01
C ALA A 15 -36.55 34.62 -1.80
N LEU A 16 -37.23 33.49 -1.94
CA LEU A 16 -37.17 32.39 -0.97
C LEU A 16 -36.01 31.47 -1.30
N TYR A 17 -34.99 31.46 -0.44
CA TYR A 17 -33.80 30.61 -0.68
C TYR A 17 -33.83 29.37 0.23
N LEU A 18 -33.79 28.20 -0.41
CA LEU A 18 -33.84 26.88 0.22
C LEU A 18 -32.58 26.08 -0.11
N ARG A 19 -32.05 25.36 0.88
CA ARG A 19 -30.86 24.53 0.72
C ARG A 19 -30.91 23.25 1.53
N LEU A 20 -30.50 22.13 0.92
CA LEU A 20 -30.27 20.86 1.59
C LEU A 20 -28.89 20.31 1.23
N SER A 21 -28.17 19.75 2.20
CA SER A 21 -26.90 19.06 2.00
C SER A 21 -27.12 17.63 1.51
N LYS A 22 -26.16 17.07 0.75
CA LYS A 22 -26.18 15.64 0.37
C LYS A 22 -26.16 14.70 1.58
N ASP A 23 -25.60 15.16 2.68
CA ASP A 23 -25.51 14.38 3.91
C ASP A 23 -26.84 14.33 4.68
N ASP A 24 -27.77 15.23 4.37
CA ASP A 24 -29.13 15.31 4.96
C ASP A 24 -30.17 14.55 4.11
N MET A 25 -29.77 13.90 2.99
CA MET A 25 -30.66 13.07 2.18
C MET A 25 -30.80 11.70 2.85
N GLU A 26 -32.01 11.36 3.28
CA GLU A 26 -32.36 10.01 3.72
C GLU A 26 -32.18 9.01 2.55
N GLU A 27 -31.66 7.81 2.84
CA GLU A 27 -31.52 6.69 1.93
C GLU A 27 -32.90 6.16 1.48
N GLY A 28 -33.50 6.82 0.52
CA GLY A 28 -34.80 6.39 0.01
C GLY A 28 -35.09 6.98 -1.36
N GLY A 29 -34.91 6.15 -2.35
CA GLY A 29 -35.07 6.25 -3.77
C GLY A 29 -36.00 7.30 -4.38
N ALA A 30 -35.60 7.65 -5.62
CA ALA A 30 -36.36 8.37 -6.68
C ALA A 30 -36.72 9.84 -6.45
N LYS A 31 -36.17 10.67 -7.28
CA LYS A 31 -36.56 11.98 -7.86
C LYS A 31 -37.87 12.69 -7.37
N SER A 32 -38.17 12.66 -6.09
CA SER A 32 -39.12 13.59 -5.49
C SER A 32 -38.33 14.58 -4.64
N GLU A 33 -38.75 15.85 -4.68
CA GLU A 33 -38.23 16.91 -3.82
C GLU A 33 -38.11 16.40 -2.37
N SER A 34 -36.93 16.53 -1.77
CA SER A 34 -36.71 16.05 -0.41
C SER A 34 -37.75 16.62 0.55
N ASN A 35 -38.33 15.80 1.41
CA ASN A 35 -39.29 16.24 2.45
C ASN A 35 -38.78 17.45 3.23
N SER A 36 -37.47 17.58 3.42
CA SER A 36 -36.87 18.73 4.08
C SER A 36 -36.95 20.02 3.27
N ILE A 37 -36.82 19.98 1.93
CA ILE A 37 -37.01 21.16 1.06
C ILE A 37 -38.49 21.55 1.01
N ALA A 38 -39.40 20.57 0.90
CA ALA A 38 -40.84 20.83 0.93
C ALA A 38 -41.25 21.51 2.24
N ASN A 39 -40.77 21.02 3.38
CA ASN A 39 -41.05 21.63 4.69
C ASN A 39 -40.47 23.06 4.81
N GLN A 40 -39.26 23.31 4.30
CA GLN A 40 -38.67 24.67 4.26
C GLN A 40 -39.53 25.59 3.39
N ARG A 41 -39.97 25.13 2.21
CA ARG A 41 -40.81 25.89 1.29
C ARG A 41 -42.15 26.26 1.93
N GLU A 42 -42.79 25.32 2.60
CA GLU A 42 -44.06 25.57 3.27
C GLU A 42 -43.93 26.57 4.42
N LEU A 43 -42.91 26.45 5.26
CA LEU A 43 -42.59 27.38 6.32
C LEU A 43 -42.42 28.81 5.80
N LEU A 44 -41.58 28.98 4.75
CA LEU A 44 -41.32 30.31 4.21
C LEU A 44 -42.53 30.94 3.51
N ARG A 45 -43.33 30.13 2.79
CA ARG A 45 -44.60 30.60 2.21
C ARG A 45 -45.62 31.01 3.29
N SER A 46 -45.72 30.26 4.35
CA SER A 46 -46.58 30.57 5.48
C SER A 46 -46.16 31.89 6.15
N PHE A 47 -44.84 32.07 6.33
CA PHE A 47 -44.29 33.33 6.85
C PHE A 47 -44.64 34.53 5.97
N VAL A 48 -44.40 34.44 4.63
CA VAL A 48 -44.71 35.54 3.72
C VAL A 48 -46.21 35.86 3.69
N LYS A 49 -47.09 34.85 3.78
CA LYS A 49 -48.54 35.09 3.88
C LYS A 49 -48.95 35.94 5.11
N SER A 50 -48.16 35.87 6.18
CA SER A 50 -48.42 36.70 7.40
C SER A 50 -47.85 38.11 7.32
N GLN A 51 -47.07 38.44 6.27
CA GLN A 51 -46.42 39.74 6.08
C GLN A 51 -47.07 40.50 4.93
N PRO A 52 -47.82 41.57 5.16
CA PRO A 52 -48.56 42.29 4.14
C PRO A 52 -47.66 43.12 3.21
N ASP A 53 -46.41 43.37 3.62
CA ASP A 53 -45.42 44.17 2.88
C ASP A 53 -44.47 43.32 2.02
N ILE A 54 -44.67 41.99 1.95
CA ILE A 54 -43.79 41.06 1.22
C ILE A 54 -44.58 40.26 0.21
N GLN A 55 -44.10 40.20 -1.04
CA GLN A 55 -44.60 39.32 -2.08
C GLN A 55 -43.47 38.41 -2.58
N ILE A 56 -43.81 37.16 -2.99
CA ILE A 56 -42.83 36.19 -3.45
C ILE A 56 -42.53 36.53 -4.94
N PHE A 57 -41.27 36.85 -5.24
CA PHE A 57 -40.80 36.99 -6.62
C PHE A 57 -40.48 35.61 -7.20
N ASP A 58 -39.57 34.84 -6.57
CA ASP A 58 -39.22 33.48 -6.98
C ASP A 58 -38.68 32.64 -5.84
N ILE A 59 -38.56 31.32 -6.08
CA ILE A 59 -38.03 30.33 -5.13
C ILE A 59 -36.76 29.72 -5.70
N TYR A 60 -35.66 29.84 -4.97
CA TYR A 60 -34.33 29.36 -5.36
C TYR A 60 -33.95 28.16 -4.51
N VAL A 61 -33.65 27.01 -5.16
CA VAL A 61 -33.43 25.74 -4.49
C VAL A 61 -32.09 25.14 -4.86
N ASP A 62 -31.15 25.09 -3.93
CA ASP A 62 -29.88 24.40 -4.06
C ASP A 62 -29.91 23.07 -3.31
N ASP A 63 -30.49 22.02 -3.92
CA ASP A 63 -30.55 20.70 -3.36
C ASP A 63 -29.24 19.92 -3.60
N GLY A 64 -28.70 19.30 -2.52
CA GLY A 64 -27.44 18.56 -2.56
C GLY A 64 -26.17 19.42 -2.52
N TYR A 65 -26.27 20.70 -2.19
CA TYR A 65 -25.13 21.62 -2.08
C TYR A 65 -24.76 21.90 -0.62
N SER A 66 -23.44 21.87 -0.33
CA SER A 66 -22.90 22.18 1.00
C SER A 66 -23.08 23.65 1.37
N GLY A 67 -23.28 23.93 2.66
CA GLY A 67 -23.29 25.32 3.18
C GLY A 67 -21.91 25.99 3.30
N GLY A 68 -20.83 25.28 2.99
CA GLY A 68 -19.45 25.74 3.19
C GLY A 68 -18.91 26.69 2.12
N ASN A 69 -19.65 27.02 1.08
CA ASN A 69 -19.31 28.05 0.09
C ASN A 69 -20.59 28.62 -0.56
N PHE A 70 -20.46 29.72 -1.29
CA PHE A 70 -21.54 30.37 -2.04
C PHE A 70 -21.49 30.10 -3.55
N ASP A 71 -20.66 29.16 -4.01
CA ASP A 71 -20.56 28.73 -5.40
C ASP A 71 -21.67 27.69 -5.72
N ARG A 72 -22.92 28.17 -5.76
CA ARG A 72 -24.13 27.38 -5.96
C ARG A 72 -24.96 27.97 -7.09
N PRO A 73 -25.53 27.14 -7.97
CA PRO A 73 -26.24 27.61 -9.18
C PRO A 73 -27.38 28.56 -8.86
N GLU A 74 -28.29 28.15 -7.97
CA GLU A 74 -29.47 28.95 -7.65
C GLU A 74 -29.14 30.17 -6.79
N PHE A 75 -28.12 30.10 -5.95
CA PHE A 75 -27.60 31.27 -5.24
C PHE A 75 -27.06 32.32 -6.22
N LYS A 76 -26.33 31.91 -7.26
CA LYS A 76 -25.84 32.81 -8.30
C LYS A 76 -26.99 33.42 -9.10
N ARG A 77 -28.00 32.61 -9.45
CA ARG A 77 -29.21 33.11 -10.16
C ARG A 77 -29.93 34.16 -9.30
N MET A 78 -30.12 33.87 -8.01
CA MET A 78 -30.70 34.83 -7.05
C MET A 78 -29.89 36.14 -7.00
N THR A 79 -28.55 36.01 -6.94
CA THR A 79 -27.66 37.21 -6.91
C THR A 79 -27.80 38.04 -8.18
N THR A 80 -27.89 37.41 -9.36
CA THR A 80 -28.11 38.09 -10.63
C THR A 80 -29.47 38.86 -10.64
N ASP A 81 -30.53 38.25 -10.09
CA ASP A 81 -31.84 38.89 -10.01
C ASP A 81 -31.86 40.05 -8.97
N ILE A 82 -31.06 39.95 -7.91
CA ILE A 82 -30.83 41.05 -6.94
C ILE A 82 -30.09 42.20 -7.63
N GLU A 83 -29.00 41.92 -8.33
CA GLU A 83 -28.22 42.94 -9.04
C GLU A 83 -29.03 43.61 -10.15
N ALA A 84 -29.97 42.89 -10.77
CA ALA A 84 -30.90 43.41 -11.75
C ALA A 84 -32.06 44.23 -11.09
N GLY A 85 -32.12 44.35 -9.78
CA GLY A 85 -33.16 45.09 -9.06
C GLY A 85 -34.55 44.44 -9.05
N LYS A 86 -34.65 43.14 -9.43
CA LYS A 86 -35.92 42.38 -9.42
C LYS A 86 -36.26 41.83 -8.04
N VAL A 87 -35.24 41.63 -7.21
CA VAL A 87 -35.34 41.11 -5.85
C VAL A 87 -34.74 42.13 -4.89
N ASN A 88 -35.50 42.52 -3.87
CA ASN A 88 -35.07 43.46 -2.85
C ASN A 88 -35.25 42.88 -1.42
N CYS A 89 -35.64 41.59 -1.31
CA CYS A 89 -35.72 40.87 -0.06
C CYS A 89 -35.26 39.42 -0.23
N VAL A 90 -34.45 38.90 0.71
CA VAL A 90 -34.03 37.48 0.73
C VAL A 90 -34.54 36.87 2.02
N ILE A 91 -35.26 35.76 1.92
CA ILE A 91 -35.84 35.06 3.09
C ILE A 91 -35.31 33.63 3.13
N VAL A 92 -34.75 33.25 4.26
CA VAL A 92 -34.23 31.89 4.53
C VAL A 92 -34.89 31.31 5.78
N LYS A 93 -34.88 29.99 5.91
CA LYS A 93 -35.36 29.32 7.12
C LYS A 93 -34.53 29.73 8.33
N ASP A 94 -33.22 29.52 8.25
CA ASP A 94 -32.22 29.84 9.26
C ASP A 94 -30.87 30.20 8.62
N LEU A 95 -29.98 30.83 9.39
CA LEU A 95 -28.66 31.25 8.92
C LEU A 95 -27.81 30.10 8.41
N SER A 96 -28.01 28.87 8.96
CA SER A 96 -27.25 27.69 8.49
C SER A 96 -27.66 27.26 7.06
N ARG A 97 -28.91 27.54 6.65
CA ARG A 97 -29.38 27.31 5.26
C ARG A 97 -28.85 28.35 4.30
N PHE A 98 -28.66 29.58 4.75
CA PHE A 98 -27.99 30.63 3.98
C PHE A 98 -26.54 30.30 3.74
N GLY A 99 -25.74 30.11 4.80
CA GLY A 99 -24.32 29.71 4.69
C GLY A 99 -23.74 29.31 6.05
N ARG A 100 -22.85 28.33 6.05
CA ARG A 100 -22.12 27.89 7.27
C ARG A 100 -20.73 28.52 7.36
N GLU A 101 -20.26 29.18 6.32
CA GLU A 101 -19.01 29.93 6.30
C GLU A 101 -19.29 31.36 6.83
N TYR A 102 -18.82 31.65 8.05
CA TYR A 102 -19.26 32.89 8.77
C TYR A 102 -18.73 34.18 8.13
N ILE A 103 -17.55 34.16 7.53
CA ILE A 103 -16.94 35.35 6.92
C ILE A 103 -17.74 35.77 5.68
N GLU A 104 -18.05 34.83 4.78
CA GLU A 104 -18.82 35.14 3.59
C GLU A 104 -20.29 35.42 3.87
N ALA A 105 -20.91 34.63 4.76
CA ALA A 105 -22.29 34.89 5.18
C ALA A 105 -22.41 36.26 5.86
N GLY A 106 -21.48 36.62 6.75
CA GLY A 106 -21.39 37.94 7.34
C GLY A 106 -21.19 39.04 6.30
N ARG A 107 -20.29 38.84 5.32
CA ARG A 107 -20.08 39.80 4.23
C ARG A 107 -21.35 40.06 3.41
N TRP A 108 -22.15 39.03 3.12
CA TRP A 108 -23.42 39.19 2.43
C TRP A 108 -24.42 39.97 3.27
N ILE A 109 -24.61 39.59 4.54
CA ILE A 109 -25.62 40.18 5.43
C ILE A 109 -25.25 41.62 5.88
N GLU A 110 -23.96 41.86 6.17
CA GLU A 110 -23.51 43.14 6.76
C GLU A 110 -23.05 44.16 5.73
N LYS A 111 -22.60 43.72 4.55
CA LYS A 111 -22.06 44.64 3.52
C LYS A 111 -22.83 44.58 2.20
N THR A 112 -22.97 43.40 1.61
CA THR A 112 -23.48 43.29 0.23
C THR A 112 -24.97 43.59 0.14
N TYR A 113 -25.79 42.98 0.96
CA TYR A 113 -27.24 43.24 0.97
C TYR A 113 -27.59 44.68 1.38
N PRO A 114 -27.00 45.26 2.44
CA PRO A 114 -27.20 46.67 2.74
C PRO A 114 -26.78 47.61 1.61
N ALA A 115 -25.64 47.33 0.93
CA ALA A 115 -25.17 48.14 -0.18
C ALA A 115 -26.13 48.11 -1.40
N LEU A 116 -26.87 47.00 -1.57
CA LEU A 116 -27.85 46.79 -2.64
C LEU A 116 -29.29 47.12 -2.19
N ASN A 117 -29.49 47.65 -0.97
CA ASN A 117 -30.81 47.90 -0.33
C ASN A 117 -31.69 46.63 -0.30
N VAL A 118 -31.09 45.48 -0.03
CA VAL A 118 -31.80 44.20 0.11
C VAL A 118 -32.06 43.89 1.54
N ARG A 119 -33.34 43.66 1.90
CA ARG A 119 -33.76 43.20 3.23
C ARG A 119 -33.44 41.71 3.36
N PHE A 120 -32.83 41.29 4.46
CA PHE A 120 -32.53 39.88 4.73
C PHE A 120 -33.30 39.39 5.96
N ILE A 121 -34.05 38.29 5.83
CA ILE A 121 -34.85 37.69 6.88
C ILE A 121 -34.47 36.23 7.11
N SER A 122 -34.15 35.87 8.36
CA SER A 122 -33.99 34.47 8.82
C SER A 122 -35.14 34.15 9.77
N VAL A 123 -36.09 33.31 9.32
CA VAL A 123 -37.38 33.10 10.00
C VAL A 123 -37.19 32.43 11.38
N THR A 124 -36.51 31.30 11.42
CA THR A 124 -36.31 30.53 12.66
C THR A 124 -35.35 31.24 13.63
N ASP A 125 -34.40 32.03 13.12
CA ASP A 125 -33.49 32.83 13.93
C ASP A 125 -34.12 34.14 14.44
N GLN A 126 -35.35 34.47 13.99
CA GLN A 126 -36.06 35.71 14.31
C GLN A 126 -35.22 36.95 13.96
N PHE A 127 -34.44 36.89 12.91
CA PHE A 127 -33.59 37.97 12.44
C PHE A 127 -34.16 38.63 11.19
N ASP A 128 -34.31 39.95 11.26
CA ASP A 128 -34.73 40.80 10.14
C ASP A 128 -33.82 42.03 10.06
N SER A 129 -33.09 42.15 8.94
CA SER A 129 -32.14 43.25 8.77
C SER A 129 -32.74 44.65 8.79
N LYS A 130 -34.08 44.80 8.60
CA LYS A 130 -34.79 46.07 8.68
C LYS A 130 -35.05 46.50 10.11
N THR A 131 -35.40 45.55 11.00
CA THR A 131 -35.81 45.83 12.38
C THR A 131 -34.71 45.54 13.40
N ALA A 132 -33.67 44.78 13.01
CA ALA A 132 -32.60 44.39 13.90
C ALA A 132 -31.78 45.57 14.40
N ASP A 133 -31.55 45.59 15.73
CA ASP A 133 -30.72 46.59 16.42
C ASP A 133 -29.23 46.44 16.06
N PHE A 134 -28.43 47.47 16.35
CA PHE A 134 -26.99 47.46 16.16
C PHE A 134 -26.33 46.29 16.90
N SER A 135 -26.79 45.96 18.11
CA SER A 135 -26.27 44.80 18.87
C SER A 135 -26.61 43.46 18.22
N GLU A 136 -27.80 43.29 17.63
CA GLU A 136 -28.17 42.07 16.93
C GLU A 136 -27.33 41.88 15.66
N LYS A 137 -27.13 42.93 14.86
CA LYS A 137 -26.31 42.91 13.66
C LYS A 137 -24.84 42.67 13.98
N SER A 138 -24.30 43.35 15.00
CA SER A 138 -22.87 43.34 15.30
C SER A 138 -22.41 42.19 16.18
N PHE A 139 -23.31 41.55 16.97
CA PHE A 139 -22.92 40.48 17.88
C PHE A 139 -23.70 39.18 17.69
N VAL A 140 -25.03 39.22 17.58
CA VAL A 140 -25.83 37.98 17.56
C VAL A 140 -25.62 37.19 16.27
N VAL A 141 -25.62 37.83 15.11
CA VAL A 141 -25.40 37.16 13.81
C VAL A 141 -23.98 36.59 13.69
N PRO A 142 -22.91 37.36 13.97
CA PRO A 142 -21.55 36.81 14.00
C PRO A 142 -21.37 35.68 14.99
N ILE A 143 -21.94 35.76 16.21
CA ILE A 143 -21.85 34.68 17.20
C ILE A 143 -22.56 33.42 16.71
N LYS A 144 -23.78 33.52 16.17
CA LYS A 144 -24.50 32.36 15.60
C LYS A 144 -23.72 31.73 14.46
N ASN A 145 -23.17 32.52 13.56
CA ASN A 145 -22.35 32.03 12.46
C ASN A 145 -21.06 31.35 12.96
N PHE A 146 -20.40 31.93 13.96
CA PHE A 146 -19.21 31.34 14.60
C PHE A 146 -19.53 30.00 15.27
N VAL A 147 -20.65 29.90 15.99
CA VAL A 147 -21.09 28.63 16.60
C VAL A 147 -21.35 27.56 15.53
N ASN A 148 -22.03 27.92 14.45
CA ASN A 148 -22.27 27.00 13.32
C ASN A 148 -20.97 26.52 12.68
N GLU A 149 -19.99 27.39 12.51
CA GLU A 149 -18.66 27.00 11.98
C GLU A 149 -17.90 26.11 12.95
N SER A 150 -17.91 26.47 14.26
CA SER A 150 -17.27 25.66 15.30
C SER A 150 -17.85 24.25 15.36
N TYR A 151 -19.16 24.11 15.19
CA TYR A 151 -19.83 22.81 15.12
C TYR A 151 -19.36 21.99 13.90
N CYS A 152 -19.25 22.62 12.73
CA CYS A 152 -18.73 21.94 11.54
C CYS A 152 -17.27 21.48 11.73
N ARG A 153 -16.43 22.27 12.39
CA ARG A 153 -15.06 21.91 12.74
C ARG A 153 -15.03 20.72 13.69
N ASP A 154 -15.79 20.78 14.78
CA ASP A 154 -15.86 19.70 15.77
C ASP A 154 -16.30 18.37 15.16
N ILE A 155 -17.34 18.37 14.31
CA ILE A 155 -17.75 17.18 13.56
C ILE A 155 -16.59 16.67 12.67
N SER A 156 -15.93 17.57 11.94
CA SER A 156 -14.82 17.17 11.06
C SER A 156 -13.69 16.52 11.86
N ASP A 157 -13.33 17.06 13.02
CA ASP A 157 -12.26 16.56 13.87
C ASP A 157 -12.65 15.20 14.50
N LYS A 158 -13.90 15.05 14.94
CA LYS A 158 -14.44 13.78 15.43
C LYS A 158 -14.42 12.69 14.35
N VAL A 159 -14.87 13.01 13.14
CA VAL A 159 -14.84 12.06 12.00
C VAL A 159 -13.41 11.67 11.65
N ARG A 160 -12.46 12.62 11.61
CA ARG A 160 -11.04 12.33 11.35
C ARG A 160 -10.44 11.43 12.42
N SER A 161 -10.70 11.74 13.70
CA SER A 161 -10.23 10.94 14.84
C SER A 161 -10.79 9.52 14.78
N HIS A 162 -12.07 9.36 14.51
CA HIS A 162 -12.71 8.06 14.38
C HIS A 162 -12.14 7.26 13.17
N GLN A 163 -11.94 7.93 12.03
CA GLN A 163 -11.30 7.29 10.88
C GLN A 163 -9.84 6.90 11.15
N LYS A 164 -9.10 7.70 11.96
CA LYS A 164 -7.74 7.37 12.38
C LYS A 164 -7.72 6.10 13.21
N ILE A 165 -8.56 5.99 14.22
CA ILE A 165 -8.69 4.80 15.08
C ILE A 165 -9.05 3.56 14.24
N LYS A 166 -9.98 3.67 13.29
CA LYS A 166 -10.35 2.57 12.41
C LYS A 166 -9.17 2.10 11.55
N ARG A 167 -8.37 3.03 11.00
CA ARG A 167 -7.16 2.68 10.23
C ARG A 167 -6.14 1.93 11.10
N GLU A 168 -5.89 2.41 12.31
CA GLU A 168 -4.96 1.79 13.26
C GLU A 168 -5.40 0.38 13.67
N LYS A 169 -6.71 0.11 13.68
CA LYS A 169 -7.27 -1.23 13.88
C LYS A 169 -7.25 -2.11 12.63
N GLY A 170 -6.81 -1.60 11.48
CA GLY A 170 -6.83 -2.32 10.22
C GLY A 170 -8.20 -2.44 9.55
N GLU A 171 -9.21 -1.71 10.03
CA GLU A 171 -10.54 -1.70 9.42
C GLU A 171 -10.53 -0.99 8.06
N PHE A 172 -11.24 -1.55 7.07
CA PHE A 172 -11.38 -0.94 5.76
C PHE A 172 -12.36 0.24 5.81
N ILE A 173 -11.88 1.45 5.51
CA ILE A 173 -12.71 2.67 5.52
C ILE A 173 -13.07 3.20 4.13
N GLY A 174 -12.65 2.53 3.07
CA GLY A 174 -12.94 2.94 1.70
C GLY A 174 -14.43 2.81 1.36
N ALA A 175 -14.95 3.68 0.49
CA ALA A 175 -16.33 3.60 0.03
C ALA A 175 -16.60 2.30 -0.73
N PHE A 176 -15.66 1.87 -1.58
CA PHE A 176 -15.75 0.68 -2.43
C PHE A 176 -14.58 -0.25 -2.18
N ALA A 177 -14.85 -1.56 -2.08
CA ALA A 177 -13.81 -2.57 -1.92
C ALA A 177 -12.85 -2.60 -3.14
N PRO A 178 -11.57 -2.96 -2.96
CA PRO A 178 -10.67 -3.22 -4.07
C PRO A 178 -11.19 -4.37 -4.96
N TYR A 179 -10.84 -4.37 -6.25
CA TYR A 179 -11.20 -5.48 -7.16
C TYR A 179 -10.61 -6.79 -6.65
N GLY A 180 -11.39 -7.86 -6.58
CA GLY A 180 -11.02 -9.12 -5.94
C GLY A 180 -11.58 -9.29 -4.54
N TYR A 181 -12.10 -8.23 -3.96
CA TYR A 181 -12.78 -8.24 -2.67
C TYR A 181 -14.15 -7.60 -2.74
N CYS A 182 -15.04 -7.99 -1.84
CA CYS A 182 -16.28 -7.31 -1.51
C CYS A 182 -16.28 -6.95 -0.02
N LYS A 183 -17.17 -6.05 0.38
CA LYS A 183 -17.41 -5.75 1.80
C LYS A 183 -18.28 -6.85 2.40
N ASP A 184 -17.96 -7.22 3.63
CA ASP A 184 -18.79 -8.14 4.38
C ASP A 184 -20.20 -7.55 4.60
N SER A 185 -21.21 -8.42 4.55
CA SER A 185 -22.63 -8.04 4.74
C SER A 185 -22.93 -7.57 6.15
N GLU A 186 -22.29 -8.16 7.16
CA GLU A 186 -22.48 -7.82 8.56
C GLU A 186 -21.58 -6.66 9.00
N ASN A 187 -20.32 -6.66 8.56
CA ASN A 187 -19.36 -5.62 8.90
C ASN A 187 -18.74 -4.98 7.64
N LYS A 188 -19.30 -3.85 7.21
CA LYS A 188 -18.84 -3.11 6.02
C LYS A 188 -17.36 -2.64 6.09
N ASN A 189 -16.71 -2.75 7.25
CA ASN A 189 -15.29 -2.42 7.43
C ASN A 189 -14.36 -3.64 7.26
N CYS A 190 -14.91 -4.84 7.02
CA CYS A 190 -14.17 -6.05 6.70
C CYS A 190 -14.20 -6.34 5.20
N LEU A 191 -13.09 -6.91 4.69
CA LEU A 191 -12.99 -7.35 3.30
C LEU A 191 -13.12 -8.89 3.23
N VAL A 192 -13.97 -9.36 2.33
CA VAL A 192 -14.19 -10.78 2.03
C VAL A 192 -13.81 -11.03 0.57
N ILE A 193 -13.26 -12.21 0.28
CA ILE A 193 -12.84 -12.57 -1.09
C ILE A 193 -14.06 -12.72 -2.00
N ASP A 194 -14.04 -11.97 -3.12
CA ASP A 194 -14.93 -12.20 -4.26
C ASP A 194 -14.27 -13.26 -5.18
N SER A 195 -14.81 -14.46 -5.21
CA SER A 195 -14.20 -15.60 -5.89
C SER A 195 -13.90 -15.35 -7.37
N TYR A 196 -14.83 -14.75 -8.13
CA TYR A 196 -14.63 -14.45 -9.54
C TYR A 196 -13.53 -13.41 -9.77
N ALA A 197 -13.63 -12.28 -9.09
CA ALA A 197 -12.67 -11.20 -9.26
C ALA A 197 -11.30 -11.57 -8.68
N ALA A 198 -11.25 -12.39 -7.62
CA ALA A 198 -10.00 -12.90 -7.05
C ALA A 198 -9.26 -13.84 -8.03
N ASP A 199 -9.98 -14.69 -8.77
CA ASP A 199 -9.36 -15.54 -9.81
C ASP A 199 -8.72 -14.72 -10.92
N ILE A 200 -9.32 -13.59 -11.29
CA ILE A 200 -8.71 -12.67 -12.26
C ILE A 200 -7.45 -12.03 -11.67
N VAL A 201 -7.47 -11.62 -10.40
CA VAL A 201 -6.27 -11.10 -9.71
C VAL A 201 -5.16 -12.14 -9.70
N ARG A 202 -5.43 -13.40 -9.33
CA ARG A 202 -4.45 -14.50 -9.38
C ARG A 202 -3.84 -14.68 -10.77
N LYS A 203 -4.67 -14.64 -11.83
CA LYS A 203 -4.20 -14.70 -13.22
C LYS A 203 -3.31 -13.52 -13.59
N ILE A 204 -3.62 -12.30 -13.15
CA ILE A 204 -2.80 -11.11 -13.40
C ILE A 204 -1.39 -11.29 -12.78
N PHE A 205 -1.31 -11.79 -11.55
CA PHE A 205 -0.04 -12.06 -10.88
C PHE A 205 0.73 -13.19 -11.58
N SER A 206 0.09 -14.32 -11.90
CA SER A 206 0.71 -15.43 -12.65
C SER A 206 1.29 -14.96 -13.99
N TRP A 207 0.52 -14.25 -14.81
CA TRP A 207 1.01 -13.74 -16.09
C TRP A 207 2.18 -12.75 -15.93
N LYS A 208 2.21 -11.97 -14.84
CA LYS A 208 3.37 -11.11 -14.58
C LYS A 208 4.61 -11.93 -14.24
N ILE A 209 4.48 -12.98 -13.44
CA ILE A 209 5.56 -13.92 -13.12
C ILE A 209 6.04 -14.62 -14.41
N ASP A 210 5.12 -15.04 -15.28
CA ASP A 210 5.41 -15.62 -16.61
C ASP A 210 6.13 -14.65 -17.57
N GLY A 211 6.23 -13.36 -17.19
CA GLY A 211 6.98 -12.33 -17.91
C GLY A 211 6.17 -11.48 -18.87
N PHE A 212 4.84 -11.54 -18.84
CA PHE A 212 4.03 -10.63 -19.64
C PHE A 212 4.21 -9.18 -19.20
N SER A 213 4.24 -8.25 -20.17
CA SER A 213 4.23 -6.82 -19.88
C SER A 213 2.87 -6.39 -19.35
N LEU A 214 2.83 -5.24 -18.64
CA LEU A 214 1.58 -4.69 -18.12
C LEU A 214 0.54 -4.45 -19.23
N GLY A 215 1.01 -3.99 -20.41
CA GLY A 215 0.15 -3.80 -21.57
C GLY A 215 -0.38 -5.11 -22.14
N ALA A 216 0.48 -6.15 -22.27
CA ALA A 216 0.08 -7.45 -22.76
C ALA A 216 -0.92 -8.15 -21.81
N ILE A 217 -0.77 -7.97 -20.49
CA ILE A 217 -1.76 -8.47 -19.51
C ILE A 217 -3.11 -7.77 -19.70
N ALA A 218 -3.10 -6.44 -19.83
CA ALA A 218 -4.32 -5.67 -20.07
C ALA A 218 -5.01 -6.10 -21.38
N GLU A 219 -4.25 -6.29 -22.45
CA GLU A 219 -4.76 -6.76 -23.73
C GLU A 219 -5.35 -8.18 -23.63
N LYS A 220 -4.66 -9.12 -22.95
CA LYS A 220 -5.20 -10.46 -22.69
C LYS A 220 -6.55 -10.45 -21.95
N LEU A 221 -6.73 -9.53 -21.01
CA LEU A 221 -7.99 -9.36 -20.30
C LEU A 221 -9.08 -8.80 -21.23
N ASN A 222 -8.74 -7.81 -22.05
CA ASN A 222 -9.66 -7.20 -23.01
C ASN A 222 -10.10 -8.20 -24.10
N VAL A 223 -9.17 -8.96 -24.68
CA VAL A 223 -9.47 -10.01 -25.68
C VAL A 223 -10.38 -11.11 -25.11
N ARG A 224 -10.24 -11.42 -23.81
CA ARG A 224 -11.09 -12.39 -23.13
C ARG A 224 -12.41 -11.79 -22.61
N HIS A 225 -12.71 -10.54 -22.95
CA HIS A 225 -13.90 -9.82 -22.51
C HIS A 225 -14.09 -9.81 -20.99
N VAL A 226 -12.99 -9.82 -20.22
CA VAL A 226 -13.07 -9.70 -18.76
C VAL A 226 -13.45 -8.27 -18.42
N GLN A 227 -14.55 -8.11 -17.67
CA GLN A 227 -15.02 -6.79 -17.25
C GLN A 227 -13.94 -6.04 -16.47
N SER A 228 -13.74 -4.77 -16.82
CA SER A 228 -12.85 -3.89 -16.06
C SER A 228 -13.40 -3.65 -14.64
N PRO A 229 -12.58 -3.27 -13.64
CA PRO A 229 -13.05 -3.03 -12.28
C PRO A 229 -14.23 -2.06 -12.18
N LYS A 230 -14.32 -1.09 -13.10
CA LYS A 230 -15.43 -0.14 -13.16
C LYS A 230 -16.71 -0.80 -13.68
N GLU A 231 -16.61 -1.58 -14.76
CA GLU A 231 -17.75 -2.30 -15.35
C GLU A 231 -18.27 -3.35 -14.37
N TYR A 232 -17.37 -4.10 -13.74
CA TYR A 232 -17.72 -5.13 -12.77
C TYR A 232 -18.52 -4.57 -11.59
N LYS A 233 -18.07 -3.45 -11.03
CA LYS A 233 -18.78 -2.77 -9.94
C LYS A 233 -20.16 -2.28 -10.36
N LYS A 234 -20.28 -1.70 -11.56
CA LYS A 234 -21.57 -1.29 -12.11
C LYS A 234 -22.50 -2.48 -12.34
N ALA A 235 -21.98 -3.60 -12.85
CA ALA A 235 -22.77 -4.83 -13.06
C ALA A 235 -23.31 -5.40 -11.74
N ASN A 236 -22.54 -5.24 -10.65
CA ASN A 236 -22.95 -5.64 -9.30
C ASN A 236 -23.87 -4.60 -8.61
N GLY A 237 -24.35 -3.57 -9.33
CA GLY A 237 -25.27 -2.57 -8.79
C GLY A 237 -24.62 -1.49 -7.92
N GLU A 238 -23.28 -1.44 -7.84
CA GLU A 238 -22.58 -0.40 -7.08
C GLU A 238 -22.65 0.95 -7.81
N ASN A 239 -23.06 2.01 -7.12
CA ASN A 239 -23.05 3.38 -7.66
C ASN A 239 -21.63 3.95 -7.71
N TYR A 240 -20.74 3.26 -8.46
CA TYR A 240 -19.34 3.62 -8.58
C TYR A 240 -19.11 4.70 -9.65
N ASN A 241 -18.77 5.91 -9.21
CA ASN A 241 -18.35 6.99 -10.08
C ASN A 241 -16.89 7.36 -9.79
N SER A 242 -16.00 7.11 -10.75
CA SER A 242 -14.55 7.32 -10.57
C SER A 242 -14.11 8.78 -10.67
N GLY A 243 -14.98 9.70 -11.05
CA GLY A 243 -14.62 11.11 -11.29
C GLY A 243 -13.69 11.36 -12.49
N PHE A 244 -13.17 10.31 -13.12
CA PHE A 244 -12.38 10.43 -14.34
C PHE A 244 -13.29 10.27 -15.56
N HIS A 245 -13.06 11.12 -16.58
CA HIS A 245 -13.67 10.93 -17.90
C HIS A 245 -13.19 9.57 -18.43
N SER A 246 -14.10 8.61 -18.53
CA SER A 246 -13.83 7.32 -19.15
C SER A 246 -14.62 7.22 -20.43
N SER A 247 -14.06 6.53 -21.43
CA SER A 247 -14.82 6.11 -22.61
C SER A 247 -16.09 5.36 -22.21
N ASP A 248 -17.09 5.36 -23.06
CA ASP A 248 -18.36 4.65 -22.81
C ASP A 248 -18.18 3.16 -22.56
N THR A 249 -17.07 2.57 -23.03
CA THR A 249 -16.64 1.20 -22.77
C THR A 249 -15.29 1.20 -22.06
N PRO A 250 -15.25 1.17 -20.71
CA PRO A 250 -14.01 1.17 -19.97
C PRO A 250 -13.27 -0.17 -20.14
N LYS A 251 -12.10 -0.14 -20.78
CA LYS A 251 -11.21 -1.30 -20.98
C LYS A 251 -10.14 -1.39 -19.90
N TRP A 252 -9.56 -2.58 -19.73
CA TRP A 252 -8.35 -2.76 -18.93
C TRP A 252 -7.19 -1.96 -19.51
N SER A 253 -6.41 -1.33 -18.64
CA SER A 253 -5.22 -0.57 -18.99
C SER A 253 -4.00 -1.04 -18.21
N ALA A 254 -2.79 -0.80 -18.73
CA ALA A 254 -1.54 -1.10 -18.04
C ALA A 254 -1.44 -0.44 -16.66
N VAL A 255 -2.05 0.75 -16.50
CA VAL A 255 -2.08 1.47 -15.21
C VAL A 255 -2.93 0.73 -14.17
N GLN A 256 -4.09 0.20 -14.57
CA GLN A 256 -4.95 -0.58 -13.67
C GLN A 256 -4.26 -1.89 -13.26
N VAL A 257 -3.63 -2.60 -14.22
CA VAL A 257 -2.84 -3.79 -13.94
C VAL A 257 -1.71 -3.48 -12.96
N LYS A 258 -0.96 -2.38 -13.18
CA LYS A 258 0.10 -1.95 -12.25
C LYS A 258 -0.45 -1.68 -10.84
N ARG A 259 -1.57 -0.98 -10.72
CA ARG A 259 -2.21 -0.69 -9.41
C ARG A 259 -2.59 -1.97 -8.66
N ILE A 260 -3.07 -2.99 -9.37
CA ILE A 260 -3.36 -4.30 -8.76
C ILE A 260 -2.06 -4.94 -8.29
N LEU A 261 -1.04 -5.04 -9.14
CA LEU A 261 0.22 -5.70 -8.84
C LEU A 261 1.03 -5.04 -7.71
N THR A 262 0.81 -3.75 -7.42
CA THR A 262 1.54 -3.00 -6.37
C THR A 262 0.73 -2.80 -5.09
N ASN A 263 -0.48 -3.32 -4.99
CA ASN A 263 -1.33 -3.09 -3.84
C ASN A 263 -1.21 -4.22 -2.82
N GLU A 264 -0.69 -3.92 -1.64
CA GLU A 264 -0.49 -4.88 -0.56
C GLU A 264 -1.79 -5.46 0.03
N VAL A 265 -2.94 -4.91 -0.32
CA VAL A 265 -4.23 -5.47 0.10
C VAL A 265 -4.39 -6.92 -0.37
N TYR A 266 -3.77 -7.31 -1.48
CA TYR A 266 -3.87 -8.68 -2.01
C TYR A 266 -3.10 -9.73 -1.20
N ILE A 267 -2.20 -9.31 -0.32
CA ILE A 267 -1.49 -10.18 0.63
C ILE A 267 -2.06 -10.11 2.05
N GLY A 268 -3.25 -9.52 2.21
CA GLY A 268 -3.92 -9.42 3.51
C GLY A 268 -3.54 -8.19 4.34
N ASN A 269 -2.72 -7.28 3.82
CA ASN A 269 -2.26 -6.09 4.52
C ASN A 269 -3.12 -4.87 4.17
N MET A 270 -3.59 -4.16 5.19
CA MET A 270 -4.34 -2.93 5.02
C MET A 270 -3.40 -1.72 5.06
N VAL A 271 -3.26 -1.02 3.93
CA VAL A 271 -2.42 0.18 3.81
C VAL A 271 -3.29 1.38 3.47
N GLN A 272 -3.49 2.25 4.44
CA GLN A 272 -4.39 3.40 4.37
C GLN A 272 -3.70 4.69 4.81
N GLY A 273 -4.42 5.83 4.73
CA GLY A 273 -3.85 7.12 5.15
C GLY A 273 -2.83 7.71 4.19
N LYS A 274 -2.82 7.27 2.91
CA LYS A 274 -1.88 7.73 1.86
C LYS A 274 -2.07 9.21 1.50
N GLN A 275 -3.27 9.75 1.75
CA GLN A 275 -3.64 11.13 1.45
C GLN A 275 -4.36 11.77 2.63
N GLU A 276 -4.20 13.07 2.77
CA GLU A 276 -4.91 13.89 3.75
C GLU A 276 -5.50 15.13 3.09
N ARG A 277 -6.65 15.60 3.59
CA ARG A 277 -7.20 16.91 3.22
C ARG A 277 -6.59 17.98 4.11
N ILE A 278 -6.19 19.11 3.53
CA ILE A 278 -5.60 20.24 4.25
C ILE A 278 -6.52 20.69 5.40
N SER A 279 -7.80 20.88 5.11
CA SER A 279 -8.80 21.25 6.10
C SER A 279 -10.20 20.80 5.67
N TYR A 280 -11.21 20.96 6.53
CA TYR A 280 -12.60 20.71 6.15
C TYR A 280 -13.13 21.72 5.13
N LYS A 281 -12.57 22.93 5.07
CA LYS A 281 -12.90 23.97 4.09
C LYS A 281 -12.22 23.74 2.74
N VAL A 282 -10.97 23.24 2.73
CA VAL A 282 -10.15 23.07 1.53
C VAL A 282 -10.24 21.61 1.06
N LYS A 283 -10.87 21.39 -0.11
CA LYS A 283 -11.05 20.04 -0.68
C LYS A 283 -9.77 19.44 -1.25
N GLN A 284 -8.69 20.21 -1.37
CA GLN A 284 -7.40 19.76 -1.88
C GLN A 284 -6.83 18.64 -1.01
N ARG A 285 -6.33 17.59 -1.67
CA ARG A 285 -5.66 16.45 -1.01
C ARG A 285 -4.16 16.60 -1.17
N LEU A 286 -3.44 16.28 -0.11
CA LEU A 286 -1.99 16.17 -0.10
C LEU A 286 -1.62 14.70 0.03
N ASP A 287 -0.65 14.25 -0.77
CA ASP A 287 -0.07 12.92 -0.63
C ASP A 287 0.88 12.91 0.57
N LYS A 288 0.79 11.88 1.39
CA LYS A 288 1.69 11.64 2.52
C LYS A 288 2.87 10.78 2.11
N PRO A 289 4.05 10.99 2.70
CA PRO A 289 5.19 10.09 2.52
C PRO A 289 4.83 8.69 3.05
N GLU A 290 5.47 7.65 2.51
CA GLU A 290 5.19 6.26 2.88
C GLU A 290 5.41 5.97 4.38
N SER A 291 6.32 6.70 5.03
CA SER A 291 6.58 6.60 6.47
C SER A 291 5.39 7.00 7.36
N GLU A 292 4.45 7.76 6.82
CA GLU A 292 3.23 8.20 7.54
C GLU A 292 1.99 7.36 7.19
N TRP A 293 2.13 6.38 6.31
CA TRP A 293 1.00 5.51 5.98
C TRP A 293 0.71 4.56 7.15
N VAL A 294 -0.56 4.30 7.37
CA VAL A 294 -0.98 3.31 8.37
C VAL A 294 -1.02 1.95 7.67
N LYS A 295 -0.10 1.07 8.06
CA LYS A 295 -0.01 -0.30 7.58
C LYS A 295 -0.34 -1.26 8.73
N VAL A 296 -1.33 -2.12 8.54
CA VAL A 296 -1.72 -3.19 9.46
C VAL A 296 -1.71 -4.51 8.70
N GLU A 297 -0.97 -5.48 9.21
CA GLU A 297 -0.78 -6.78 8.55
C GLU A 297 -1.89 -7.77 8.93
N ASN A 298 -2.18 -8.72 8.03
CA ASN A 298 -3.10 -9.85 8.27
C ASN A 298 -4.51 -9.43 8.71
N THR A 299 -5.06 -8.36 8.15
CA THR A 299 -6.40 -7.85 8.50
C THR A 299 -7.54 -8.58 7.80
N HIS A 300 -7.27 -9.30 6.71
CA HIS A 300 -8.27 -10.00 5.90
C HIS A 300 -7.62 -11.15 5.12
N PRO A 301 -8.41 -12.10 4.59
CA PRO A 301 -7.87 -13.22 3.83
C PRO A 301 -7.08 -12.76 2.59
N ALA A 302 -5.85 -13.26 2.43
CA ALA A 302 -4.99 -12.95 1.31
C ALA A 302 -5.47 -13.69 0.03
N ILE A 303 -5.47 -12.99 -1.12
CA ILE A 303 -5.70 -13.59 -2.45
C ILE A 303 -4.39 -14.14 -3.02
N ILE A 304 -3.27 -13.45 -2.75
CA ILE A 304 -1.93 -13.73 -3.28
C ILE A 304 -1.00 -14.02 -2.11
N ARG A 305 -0.11 -15.00 -2.27
CA ARG A 305 0.92 -15.30 -1.27
C ARG A 305 1.99 -14.21 -1.22
N GLN A 306 2.56 -13.96 -0.06
CA GLN A 306 3.62 -12.97 0.13
C GLN A 306 4.78 -13.16 -0.87
N ASN A 307 5.23 -14.40 -1.04
CA ASN A 307 6.33 -14.71 -1.97
C ASN A 307 6.03 -14.31 -3.41
N ASP A 308 4.82 -14.60 -3.91
CA ASP A 308 4.42 -14.25 -5.28
C ASP A 308 4.34 -12.73 -5.46
N PHE A 309 3.88 -12.02 -4.43
CA PHE A 309 3.85 -10.56 -4.42
C PHE A 309 5.27 -9.98 -4.48
N ASP A 310 6.20 -10.47 -3.64
CA ASP A 310 7.58 -9.98 -3.59
C ASP A 310 8.33 -10.23 -4.91
N VAL A 311 8.08 -11.41 -5.55
CA VAL A 311 8.57 -11.70 -6.90
C VAL A 311 8.11 -10.64 -7.88
N VAL A 312 6.82 -10.33 -7.86
CA VAL A 312 6.23 -9.35 -8.78
C VAL A 312 6.77 -7.94 -8.53
N GLN A 313 6.96 -7.52 -7.25
CA GLN A 313 7.56 -6.22 -6.95
C GLN A 313 8.98 -6.11 -7.55
N LYS A 314 9.81 -7.14 -7.38
CA LYS A 314 11.16 -7.19 -7.99
C LYS A 314 11.10 -7.15 -9.51
N LEU A 315 10.20 -7.92 -10.14
CA LEU A 315 10.02 -7.88 -11.59
C LEU A 315 9.56 -6.51 -12.10
N LEU A 316 8.78 -5.78 -11.33
CA LEU A 316 8.34 -4.42 -11.69
C LEU A 316 9.49 -3.40 -11.63
N GLN A 317 10.45 -3.57 -10.71
CA GLN A 317 11.64 -2.70 -10.62
C GLN A 317 12.59 -2.88 -11.82
N TYR A 318 12.74 -4.13 -12.31
CA TYR A 318 13.67 -4.47 -13.38
C TYR A 318 13.00 -4.65 -14.74
N ASP A 319 11.73 -4.25 -14.88
CA ASP A 319 10.97 -4.45 -16.11
C ASP A 319 11.56 -3.61 -17.24
N GLY A 320 12.56 -4.22 -17.88
CA GLY A 320 13.08 -3.75 -19.15
C GLY A 320 11.96 -3.78 -20.19
N ARG A 321 11.98 -2.82 -21.11
CA ARG A 321 11.01 -2.71 -22.21
C ARG A 321 10.87 -4.06 -22.91
N ALA A 322 9.65 -4.60 -22.94
CA ALA A 322 9.34 -5.76 -23.76
C ALA A 322 9.78 -5.49 -25.21
N SER A 323 10.32 -6.51 -25.87
CA SER A 323 10.65 -6.40 -27.30
C SER A 323 9.37 -6.04 -28.07
N LYS A 324 9.47 -5.13 -29.05
CA LYS A 324 8.34 -4.77 -29.93
C LYS A 324 7.72 -5.95 -30.68
N THR A 325 8.37 -7.11 -30.65
CA THR A 325 8.02 -8.34 -31.39
C THR A 325 7.56 -9.50 -30.51
N SER A 326 7.50 -9.35 -29.18
CA SER A 326 7.10 -10.45 -28.28
C SER A 326 6.30 -9.88 -27.10
N ASP A 327 5.15 -10.49 -26.84
CA ASP A 327 4.25 -10.12 -25.72
C ASP A 327 4.80 -10.47 -24.35
N SER A 328 5.87 -11.30 -24.30
CA SER A 328 6.50 -11.73 -23.05
C SER A 328 7.95 -11.25 -22.95
N ALA A 329 8.40 -11.02 -21.73
CA ALA A 329 9.80 -10.73 -21.45
C ALA A 329 10.69 -11.94 -21.79
N ASN A 330 11.96 -11.68 -22.15
CA ASN A 330 12.93 -12.74 -22.37
C ASN A 330 13.12 -13.57 -21.09
N PHE A 331 13.46 -14.86 -21.25
CA PHE A 331 13.48 -15.85 -20.16
C PHE A 331 14.18 -15.37 -18.88
N PHE A 332 15.38 -14.80 -18.97
CA PHE A 332 16.15 -14.29 -17.83
C PHE A 332 16.05 -12.76 -17.66
N SER A 333 15.08 -12.09 -18.28
CA SER A 333 14.92 -10.65 -18.13
C SER A 333 14.62 -10.29 -16.68
N GLY A 334 15.40 -9.37 -16.13
CA GLY A 334 15.30 -8.95 -14.72
C GLY A 334 16.13 -9.78 -13.73
N PHE A 335 16.79 -10.87 -14.18
CA PHE A 335 17.56 -11.76 -13.30
C PHE A 335 19.07 -11.72 -13.53
N VAL A 336 19.54 -11.38 -14.75
CA VAL A 336 20.95 -11.49 -15.14
C VAL A 336 21.62 -10.13 -15.15
N PHE A 337 22.73 -10.03 -14.42
CA PHE A 337 23.51 -8.82 -14.23
C PHE A 337 25.00 -9.07 -14.53
N CYS A 338 25.70 -8.04 -14.96
CA CYS A 338 27.14 -8.06 -15.07
C CYS A 338 27.78 -8.14 -13.68
N GLY A 339 28.73 -9.03 -13.47
CA GLY A 339 29.44 -9.19 -12.18
C GLY A 339 30.27 -7.97 -11.79
N ASP A 340 30.82 -7.24 -12.77
CA ASP A 340 31.72 -6.12 -12.55
C ASP A 340 30.95 -4.80 -12.46
N CYS A 341 30.22 -4.40 -13.51
CA CYS A 341 29.51 -3.11 -13.52
C CYS A 341 28.10 -3.16 -12.91
N LYS A 342 27.63 -4.32 -12.44
CA LYS A 342 26.32 -4.55 -11.80
C LYS A 342 25.09 -4.15 -12.63
N THR A 343 25.26 -3.76 -13.89
CA THR A 343 24.16 -3.40 -14.78
C THR A 343 23.44 -4.65 -15.31
N PRO A 344 22.12 -4.55 -15.61
CA PRO A 344 21.39 -5.65 -16.25
C PRO A 344 22.02 -6.04 -17.59
N MET A 345 22.08 -7.33 -17.87
CA MET A 345 22.55 -7.82 -19.16
C MET A 345 21.43 -7.87 -20.19
N ILE A 346 21.76 -7.60 -21.45
CA ILE A 346 20.81 -7.59 -22.56
C ILE A 346 20.90 -8.87 -23.36
N ARG A 347 19.74 -9.38 -23.80
CA ARG A 347 19.65 -10.56 -24.65
C ARG A 347 19.88 -10.18 -26.12
N ARG A 348 20.81 -10.87 -26.78
CA ARG A 348 21.05 -10.78 -28.21
C ARG A 348 20.85 -12.15 -28.87
N VAL A 349 20.23 -12.17 -30.04
CA VAL A 349 20.04 -13.39 -30.86
C VAL A 349 20.93 -13.26 -32.07
N ASN A 350 21.85 -14.23 -32.23
CA ASN A 350 22.67 -14.36 -33.41
C ASN A 350 22.14 -15.51 -34.26
N GLN A 351 22.02 -15.29 -35.56
CA GLN A 351 21.64 -16.31 -36.51
C GLN A 351 22.87 -16.72 -37.34
N TYR A 352 23.24 -17.98 -37.26
CA TYR A 352 24.33 -18.54 -38.03
C TYR A 352 23.92 -19.88 -38.62
N LYS A 353 24.09 -20.05 -39.93
CA LYS A 353 23.70 -21.26 -40.68
C LYS A 353 22.28 -21.76 -40.35
N GLY A 354 21.31 -20.84 -40.34
CA GLY A 354 19.90 -21.13 -40.07
C GLY A 354 19.54 -21.39 -38.59
N LYS A 355 20.52 -21.55 -37.70
CA LYS A 355 20.29 -21.75 -36.26
C LYS A 355 20.32 -20.42 -35.50
N LYS A 356 19.29 -20.13 -34.74
CA LYS A 356 19.21 -18.96 -33.84
C LYS A 356 19.78 -19.33 -32.47
N LYS A 357 20.81 -18.62 -32.00
CA LYS A 357 21.35 -18.76 -30.63
C LYS A 357 21.22 -17.45 -29.87
N ALA A 358 20.68 -17.52 -28.66
CA ALA A 358 20.53 -16.39 -27.80
C ALA A 358 21.69 -16.29 -26.79
N PHE A 359 22.16 -15.07 -26.54
CA PHE A 359 23.26 -14.77 -25.63
C PHE A 359 22.86 -13.58 -24.75
N TYR A 360 23.29 -13.58 -23.50
CA TYR A 360 23.26 -12.43 -22.61
C TYR A 360 24.61 -11.74 -22.63
N ILE A 361 24.63 -10.42 -22.87
CA ILE A 361 25.84 -9.60 -22.98
C ILE A 361 25.73 -8.37 -22.07
N CYS A 362 26.88 -7.89 -21.58
CA CYS A 362 26.94 -6.69 -20.74
C CYS A 362 26.41 -5.46 -21.50
N GLN A 363 25.46 -4.74 -20.91
CA GLN A 363 24.87 -3.55 -21.50
C GLN A 363 25.86 -2.40 -21.61
N THR A 364 26.67 -2.17 -20.57
CA THR A 364 27.67 -1.10 -20.50
C THR A 364 28.69 -1.25 -21.62
N LYS A 365 29.27 -2.44 -21.77
CA LYS A 365 30.22 -2.72 -22.86
C LYS A 365 29.58 -2.60 -24.23
N ASN A 366 28.35 -3.07 -24.38
CA ASN A 366 27.65 -2.98 -25.67
C ASN A 366 27.34 -1.53 -26.10
N LYS A 367 27.26 -0.59 -25.14
CA LYS A 367 27.10 0.85 -25.40
C LYS A 367 28.42 1.59 -25.52
N GLY A 368 29.57 0.90 -25.48
CA GLY A 368 30.89 1.52 -25.53
C GLY A 368 31.41 2.05 -24.19
N GLY A 369 30.75 1.71 -23.08
CA GLY A 369 31.17 2.12 -21.75
C GLY A 369 32.33 1.28 -21.19
N ASP A 370 32.86 1.71 -20.04
CA ASP A 370 34.03 1.14 -19.38
C ASP A 370 33.65 -0.12 -18.60
N CYS A 371 33.67 -1.26 -19.30
CA CYS A 371 33.49 -2.60 -18.75
C CYS A 371 34.13 -3.63 -19.67
N THR A 372 34.50 -4.80 -19.14
CA THR A 372 35.04 -5.91 -19.92
C THR A 372 33.93 -6.67 -20.67
N ARG A 373 34.31 -7.58 -21.56
CA ARG A 373 33.34 -8.31 -22.38
C ARG A 373 32.77 -9.51 -21.63
N HIS A 374 31.56 -9.39 -21.15
CA HIS A 374 30.79 -10.46 -20.52
C HIS A 374 29.76 -11.02 -21.51
N SER A 375 29.76 -12.32 -21.75
CA SER A 375 28.82 -13.00 -22.66
C SER A 375 28.58 -14.43 -22.24
N ILE A 376 27.33 -14.87 -22.21
CA ILE A 376 26.95 -16.25 -21.93
C ILE A 376 25.77 -16.68 -22.80
N SER A 377 25.80 -17.95 -23.27
CA SER A 377 24.67 -18.54 -24.00
C SER A 377 23.48 -18.79 -23.06
N GLU A 378 22.26 -18.48 -23.53
CA GLU A 378 21.01 -18.73 -22.79
C GLU A 378 20.83 -20.20 -22.44
N GLU A 379 21.20 -21.14 -23.35
CA GLU A 379 21.10 -22.58 -23.12
C GLU A 379 22.04 -23.06 -22.02
N VAL A 380 23.28 -22.54 -22.01
CA VAL A 380 24.27 -22.87 -20.97
C VAL A 380 23.80 -22.32 -19.63
N LEU A 381 23.29 -21.08 -19.60
CA LEU A 381 22.80 -20.47 -18.39
C LEU A 381 21.58 -21.24 -17.83
N LYS A 382 20.63 -21.65 -18.67
CA LYS A 382 19.51 -22.51 -18.26
C LYS A 382 19.96 -23.79 -17.58
N ARG A 383 20.94 -24.48 -18.16
CA ARG A 383 21.47 -25.74 -17.59
C ARG A 383 22.16 -25.52 -16.23
N ILE A 384 22.93 -24.43 -16.09
CA ILE A 384 23.64 -24.14 -14.85
C ILE A 384 22.65 -23.79 -13.75
N VAL A 385 21.69 -22.89 -14.04
CA VAL A 385 20.66 -22.49 -13.07
C VAL A 385 19.79 -23.68 -12.67
N LEU A 386 19.41 -24.54 -13.63
CA LEU A 386 18.64 -25.75 -13.31
C LEU A 386 19.40 -26.70 -12.38
N LYS A 387 20.70 -26.96 -12.67
CA LYS A 387 21.53 -27.79 -11.78
C LYS A 387 21.66 -27.22 -10.38
N GLU A 388 21.81 -25.91 -10.27
CA GLU A 388 21.88 -25.24 -8.98
C GLU A 388 20.58 -25.37 -8.19
N ILE A 389 19.44 -25.15 -8.85
CA ILE A 389 18.12 -25.34 -8.23
C ILE A 389 17.92 -26.80 -7.81
N GLN A 390 18.31 -27.78 -8.64
CA GLN A 390 18.24 -29.21 -8.31
C GLN A 390 19.11 -29.56 -7.10
N ALA A 391 20.33 -29.00 -6.99
CA ALA A 391 21.19 -29.19 -5.84
C ALA A 391 20.57 -28.64 -4.53
N TYR A 392 19.92 -27.48 -4.62
CA TYR A 392 19.20 -26.94 -3.46
C TYR A 392 17.93 -27.74 -3.13
N THR A 393 17.23 -28.25 -4.14
CA THR A 393 16.08 -29.13 -3.92
C THR A 393 16.51 -30.43 -3.23
N ALA A 394 17.63 -31.02 -3.63
CA ALA A 394 18.18 -32.21 -2.96
C ALA A 394 18.56 -31.92 -1.51
N LEU A 395 19.25 -30.78 -1.26
CA LEU A 395 19.56 -30.35 0.11
C LEU A 395 18.30 -30.20 0.97
N PHE A 396 17.23 -29.73 0.37
CA PHE A 396 15.95 -29.52 1.03
C PHE A 396 15.27 -30.85 1.40
N VAL A 397 15.32 -31.85 0.52
CA VAL A 397 14.80 -33.20 0.82
C VAL A 397 15.58 -33.83 1.96
N ASP A 398 16.93 -33.77 1.91
CA ASP A 398 17.79 -34.24 2.99
C ASP A 398 17.42 -33.55 4.33
N TYR A 399 17.22 -32.24 4.27
CA TYR A 399 16.80 -31.45 5.44
C TYR A 399 15.43 -31.89 5.99
N GLN A 400 14.45 -32.16 5.12
CA GLN A 400 13.14 -32.61 5.54
C GLN A 400 13.22 -33.97 6.26
N MET A 401 13.99 -34.90 5.74
CA MET A 401 14.22 -36.21 6.38
C MET A 401 14.89 -36.04 7.75
N ILE A 402 15.91 -35.17 7.84
CA ILE A 402 16.57 -34.86 9.10
C ILE A 402 15.59 -34.23 10.08
N MET A 403 14.74 -33.30 9.63
CA MET A 403 13.76 -32.66 10.50
C MET A 403 12.66 -33.61 10.98
N GLU A 404 12.23 -34.58 10.16
CA GLU A 404 11.30 -35.62 10.57
C GLU A 404 11.93 -36.50 11.70
N GLU A 405 13.19 -36.92 11.51
CA GLU A 405 13.93 -37.67 12.58
C GLU A 405 14.15 -36.82 13.84
N LEU A 406 14.45 -35.52 13.69
CA LEU A 406 14.63 -34.60 14.81
C LEU A 406 13.30 -34.26 15.52
N CYS A 407 12.17 -34.20 14.82
CA CYS A 407 10.85 -33.99 15.42
C CYS A 407 10.46 -35.13 16.33
N GLU A 408 10.85 -36.36 16.01
CA GLU A 408 10.68 -37.53 16.91
C GLU A 408 11.47 -37.37 18.20
N MET A 409 12.59 -36.61 18.16
CA MET A 409 13.46 -36.35 19.29
C MET A 409 13.15 -35.10 20.14
N GLN A 410 12.13 -34.31 19.76
CA GLN A 410 11.63 -33.09 20.43
C GLN A 410 12.59 -31.86 20.60
N VAL A 411 13.63 -31.52 19.85
CA VAL A 411 14.57 -30.35 19.95
C VAL A 411 14.12 -29.09 19.15
N SER A 412 14.27 -27.86 19.60
CA SER A 412 13.87 -26.63 18.89
C SER A 412 14.93 -26.10 17.90
N TYR A 413 14.51 -25.82 16.65
CA TYR A 413 15.33 -25.32 15.56
C TYR A 413 16.15 -24.05 15.88
N ASP A 414 15.50 -23.05 16.51
CA ASP A 414 16.17 -21.78 16.85
C ASP A 414 17.25 -21.96 17.92
N GLN A 415 17.09 -22.94 18.76
CA GLN A 415 18.07 -23.31 19.78
C GLN A 415 19.32 -23.91 19.12
N VAL A 416 19.17 -24.87 18.19
CA VAL A 416 20.31 -25.47 17.46
C VAL A 416 21.15 -24.42 16.77
N ILE A 417 20.49 -23.47 16.04
CA ILE A 417 21.19 -22.40 15.34
C ILE A 417 21.86 -21.40 16.29
N GLY A 418 21.20 -21.07 17.39
CA GLY A 418 21.78 -20.21 18.42
C GLY A 418 23.11 -20.79 18.96
N TYR A 419 23.13 -22.09 19.26
CA TYR A 419 24.33 -22.77 19.75
C TYR A 419 25.42 -22.92 18.69
N ASP A 420 25.09 -23.31 17.45
CA ASP A 420 26.08 -23.39 16.36
C ASP A 420 26.75 -22.04 16.08
N THR A 421 25.99 -20.95 16.16
CA THR A 421 26.53 -19.60 16.03
C THR A 421 27.47 -19.24 17.19
N GLN A 422 27.15 -19.64 18.43
CA GLN A 422 27.99 -19.42 19.60
C GLN A 422 29.27 -20.26 19.53
N ILE A 423 29.16 -21.54 19.20
CA ILE A 423 30.31 -22.44 19.03
C ILE A 423 31.24 -21.91 17.93
N SER A 424 30.70 -21.45 16.79
CA SER A 424 31.50 -20.88 15.68
C SER A 424 32.29 -19.65 16.13
N LYS A 425 31.69 -18.73 16.89
CA LYS A 425 32.37 -17.55 17.44
C LYS A 425 33.49 -17.92 18.41
N LEU A 426 33.22 -18.86 19.32
CA LEU A 426 34.22 -19.34 20.26
C LEU A 426 35.38 -20.04 19.53
N GLN A 427 35.11 -20.77 18.45
CA GLN A 427 36.11 -21.42 17.62
C GLN A 427 36.98 -20.41 16.87
N GLU A 428 36.39 -19.30 16.36
CA GLU A 428 37.13 -18.19 15.73
C GLU A 428 38.06 -17.52 16.75
N GLU A 429 37.59 -17.26 17.98
CA GLU A 429 38.43 -16.72 19.07
C GLU A 429 39.53 -17.67 19.45
N TYR A 430 39.25 -18.97 19.61
CA TYR A 430 40.25 -19.97 19.88
C TYR A 430 41.34 -20.00 18.80
N ASN A 431 40.96 -20.06 17.54
CA ASN A 431 41.91 -20.07 16.43
C ASN A 431 42.78 -18.81 16.39
N ARG A 432 42.21 -17.64 16.77
CA ARG A 432 42.98 -16.40 16.91
C ARG A 432 44.03 -16.49 17.97
N TYR A 433 43.69 -16.91 19.21
CA TYR A 433 44.67 -17.03 20.31
C TYR A 433 45.68 -18.13 20.06
N TYR A 434 45.25 -19.24 19.44
CA TYR A 434 46.14 -20.31 18.99
C TYR A 434 47.21 -19.81 17.99
N SER A 435 46.78 -19.04 17.01
CA SER A 435 47.70 -18.42 16.03
C SER A 435 48.67 -17.43 16.69
N LEU A 436 48.19 -16.60 17.62
CA LEU A 436 49.03 -15.69 18.39
C LEU A 436 50.07 -16.43 19.25
N LYS A 437 49.67 -17.53 19.90
CA LYS A 437 50.57 -18.40 20.66
C LYS A 437 51.61 -19.06 19.76
N ALA A 438 51.26 -19.46 18.56
CA ALA A 438 52.18 -20.08 17.60
C ALA A 438 53.23 -19.06 17.05
N SER A 439 52.87 -17.78 16.83
CA SER A 439 53.80 -16.76 16.36
C SER A 439 54.80 -16.27 17.39
N LEU A 440 54.52 -16.43 18.69
CA LEU A 440 55.42 -15.94 19.75
C LEU A 440 56.89 -16.42 19.62
N GLY A 441 57.10 -17.67 19.14
CA GLY A 441 58.44 -18.24 18.94
C GLY A 441 59.25 -17.53 17.87
N ASP A 442 58.59 -17.02 16.85
CA ASP A 442 59.22 -16.25 15.77
C ASP A 442 59.44 -14.80 16.20
N ASP A 443 58.51 -14.19 16.91
CA ASP A 443 58.64 -12.84 17.49
C ASP A 443 59.83 -12.75 18.49
N LEU A 444 60.08 -13.81 19.26
CA LEU A 444 61.25 -13.90 20.13
C LEU A 444 62.56 -14.02 19.35
N LYS A 445 62.58 -14.79 18.24
CA LYS A 445 63.77 -14.94 17.40
C LYS A 445 64.11 -13.65 16.67
N GLU A 446 63.09 -12.89 16.27
CA GLU A 446 63.23 -11.60 15.62
C GLU A 446 63.56 -10.45 16.59
N GLY A 447 63.57 -10.75 17.90
CA GLY A 447 63.89 -9.74 18.93
C GLY A 447 62.78 -8.70 19.16
N LEU A 448 61.57 -9.01 18.75
CA LEU A 448 60.38 -8.14 18.91
C LEU A 448 59.83 -8.17 20.35
N ILE A 449 60.08 -9.28 21.09
CA ILE A 449 59.69 -9.47 22.48
C ILE A 449 60.87 -10.02 23.32
N SER A 450 60.92 -9.67 24.62
CA SER A 450 61.86 -10.22 25.57
C SER A 450 61.50 -11.63 25.98
N LYS A 451 62.43 -12.35 26.64
CA LYS A 451 62.18 -13.70 27.14
C LYS A 451 61.13 -13.73 28.26
N GLU A 452 61.08 -12.70 29.09
CA GLU A 452 60.08 -12.56 30.14
C GLU A 452 58.70 -12.33 29.57
N GLU A 453 58.57 -11.44 28.59
CA GLU A 453 57.33 -11.20 27.86
C GLU A 453 56.85 -12.43 27.07
N PHE A 454 57.78 -13.20 26.49
CA PHE A 454 57.45 -14.48 25.82
C PHE A 454 56.79 -15.49 26.78
N ASP A 455 57.39 -15.66 27.97
CA ASP A 455 56.84 -16.61 28.95
C ASP A 455 55.47 -16.15 29.48
N ASP A 456 55.29 -14.85 29.76
CA ASP A 456 54.01 -14.26 30.18
C ASP A 456 52.92 -14.39 29.12
N PHE A 457 53.23 -14.03 27.86
CA PHE A 457 52.25 -14.17 26.76
C PHE A 457 51.91 -15.63 26.48
N ARG A 458 52.90 -16.52 26.50
CA ARG A 458 52.68 -17.96 26.29
C ARG A 458 51.75 -18.56 27.37
N GLU A 459 51.92 -18.16 28.63
CA GLU A 459 51.04 -18.58 29.71
C GLU A 459 49.65 -17.98 29.58
N SER A 460 49.54 -16.68 29.27
CA SER A 460 48.27 -15.99 29.10
C SER A 460 47.45 -16.53 27.93
N TYR A 461 48.07 -16.70 26.76
CA TYR A 461 47.38 -17.26 25.57
C TYR A 461 47.07 -18.74 25.76
N GLY A 462 47.93 -19.48 26.50
CA GLY A 462 47.66 -20.87 26.87
C GLY A 462 46.41 -21.00 27.71
N ARG A 463 46.32 -20.23 28.81
CA ARG A 463 45.12 -20.18 29.65
C ARG A 463 43.86 -19.82 28.87
N LYS A 464 43.98 -18.82 27.97
CA LYS A 464 42.80 -18.39 27.16
C LYS A 464 42.35 -19.46 26.16
N CYS A 465 43.27 -20.21 25.56
CA CYS A 465 42.94 -21.37 24.74
C CYS A 465 42.21 -22.46 25.54
N GLU A 466 42.71 -22.80 26.75
CA GLU A 466 42.07 -23.79 27.60
C GLU A 466 40.67 -23.38 28.07
N GLU A 467 40.49 -22.11 28.44
CA GLU A 467 39.16 -21.55 28.78
C GLU A 467 38.18 -21.67 27.58
N LEU A 468 38.61 -21.28 26.38
CA LEU A 468 37.77 -21.34 25.17
C LEU A 468 37.47 -22.79 24.77
N GLU A 469 38.40 -23.73 24.89
CA GLU A 469 38.17 -25.17 24.68
C GLU A 469 37.10 -25.70 25.65
N GLN A 470 37.20 -25.35 26.95
CA GLN A 470 36.19 -25.74 27.92
C GLN A 470 34.81 -25.15 27.62
N MET A 471 34.77 -23.88 27.18
CA MET A 471 33.52 -23.23 26.76
C MET A 471 32.89 -23.91 25.55
N ILE A 472 33.68 -24.24 24.54
CA ILE A 472 33.24 -24.98 23.35
C ILE A 472 32.70 -26.35 23.72
N GLU A 473 33.42 -27.08 24.60
CA GLU A 473 32.99 -28.41 25.06
C GLU A 473 31.71 -28.36 25.89
N ASN A 474 31.56 -27.34 26.74
CA ASN A 474 30.33 -27.15 27.51
C ASN A 474 29.14 -26.79 26.61
N GLN A 475 29.35 -25.96 25.56
CA GLN A 475 28.29 -25.65 24.58
C GLN A 475 27.89 -26.91 23.80
N LYS A 476 28.86 -27.74 23.39
CA LYS A 476 28.60 -29.03 22.73
C LYS A 476 27.81 -29.98 23.62
N LYS A 477 28.10 -30.03 24.91
CA LYS A 477 27.33 -30.83 25.88
C LYS A 477 25.89 -30.35 26.04
N LEU A 478 25.68 -29.03 26.09
CA LEU A 478 24.34 -28.47 26.16
C LEU A 478 23.53 -28.80 24.90
N VAL A 479 24.14 -28.70 23.74
CA VAL A 479 23.51 -29.10 22.47
C VAL A 479 23.15 -30.58 22.50
N LYS A 480 24.05 -31.46 23.00
CA LYS A 480 23.78 -32.90 23.13
C LYS A 480 22.58 -33.17 24.05
N GLN A 481 22.49 -32.51 25.23
CA GLN A 481 21.35 -32.63 26.13
C GLN A 481 20.02 -32.16 25.52
N MET A 482 20.06 -31.21 24.62
CA MET A 482 18.85 -30.72 23.90
C MET A 482 18.35 -31.74 22.88
N PHE A 483 19.25 -32.48 22.21
CA PHE A 483 18.88 -33.58 21.32
C PHE A 483 18.25 -34.77 22.07
N GLU A 484 18.58 -34.94 23.32
CA GLU A 484 17.93 -35.93 24.19
C GLU A 484 16.49 -35.59 24.57
N GLY A 485 16.03 -34.33 24.28
CA GLY A 485 14.73 -33.81 24.67
C GLY A 485 13.69 -33.51 23.56
N GLY A 486 14.08 -33.49 22.29
CA GLY A 486 13.22 -33.43 21.11
C GLY A 486 12.67 -32.07 20.48
N VAL A 487 12.49 -31.87 19.11
CA VAL A 487 12.21 -30.63 18.33
C VAL A 487 10.81 -30.52 17.74
N SER A 488 10.15 -29.35 17.90
CA SER A 488 8.96 -28.95 17.16
C SER A 488 9.31 -27.88 16.11
N ALA A 489 9.21 -28.16 14.82
CA ALA A 489 9.43 -27.20 13.73
C ALA A 489 8.29 -27.21 12.70
N THR A 490 7.61 -26.09 12.56
CA THR A 490 6.67 -25.82 11.48
C THR A 490 7.34 -24.91 10.45
N VAL A 491 7.83 -25.49 9.36
CA VAL A 491 8.24 -24.74 8.16
C VAL A 491 7.24 -25.04 7.05
N GLN A 492 6.65 -23.99 6.47
CA GLN A 492 5.75 -24.11 5.32
C GLN A 492 6.54 -24.57 4.08
N LEU A 493 6.55 -25.87 3.83
CA LEU A 493 7.40 -26.57 2.86
C LEU A 493 6.67 -26.95 1.55
N GLU A 494 5.39 -26.59 1.41
CA GLU A 494 4.56 -27.06 0.30
C GLU A 494 5.01 -26.60 -1.10
N ASP A 495 5.65 -25.43 -1.18
CA ASP A 495 6.08 -24.86 -2.47
C ASP A 495 7.28 -25.59 -3.07
N TRP A 496 8.11 -26.24 -2.26
CA TRP A 496 9.28 -27.00 -2.70
C TRP A 496 8.96 -28.46 -3.06
N LYS A 497 7.92 -29.04 -2.48
CA LYS A 497 7.48 -30.42 -2.84
C LYS A 497 7.11 -30.55 -4.30
N LYS A 498 6.61 -29.49 -4.94
CA LYS A 498 6.30 -29.45 -6.37
C LYS A 498 7.54 -29.41 -7.27
N SER A 499 8.71 -29.09 -6.71
CA SER A 499 9.96 -28.95 -7.46
C SER A 499 10.83 -30.22 -7.49
N LEU A 500 10.42 -31.31 -6.86
CA LEU A 500 11.19 -32.57 -6.78
C LEU A 500 11.38 -33.30 -8.13
N GLU A 501 10.51 -33.07 -9.13
CA GLU A 501 10.59 -33.69 -10.45
C GLU A 501 10.91 -32.72 -11.59
N ILE A 502 11.66 -31.65 -11.32
CA ILE A 502 11.92 -30.61 -12.32
C ILE A 502 12.88 -31.15 -13.41
N LYS A 503 12.34 -31.36 -14.59
CA LYS A 503 13.14 -31.75 -15.80
C LYS A 503 13.56 -30.54 -16.62
N GLU A 504 12.78 -29.44 -16.59
CA GLU A 504 13.04 -28.23 -17.36
C GLU A 504 12.85 -26.97 -16.51
N LEU A 505 13.73 -26.00 -16.70
CA LEU A 505 13.64 -24.71 -16.05
C LEU A 505 12.58 -23.86 -16.75
N ASP A 506 11.49 -23.54 -16.06
CA ASP A 506 10.53 -22.54 -16.49
C ASP A 506 10.79 -21.16 -15.86
N ARG A 507 10.12 -20.14 -16.35
CA ARG A 507 10.30 -18.77 -15.83
C ARG A 507 9.70 -18.58 -14.45
N THR A 508 8.63 -19.28 -14.14
CA THR A 508 7.96 -19.22 -12.85
C THR A 508 8.87 -19.77 -11.77
N LEU A 509 9.46 -20.95 -12.01
CA LEU A 509 10.42 -21.54 -11.10
C LEU A 509 11.66 -20.64 -10.90
N LEU A 510 12.21 -20.08 -12.00
CA LEU A 510 13.30 -19.11 -11.93
C LEU A 510 12.92 -17.91 -11.03
N ALA A 511 11.73 -17.35 -11.23
CA ALA A 511 11.26 -16.18 -10.48
C ALA A 511 11.01 -16.48 -9.00
N LEU A 512 10.55 -17.69 -8.67
CA LEU A 512 10.30 -18.12 -7.29
C LEU A 512 11.60 -18.45 -6.53
N THR A 513 12.61 -18.98 -7.21
CA THR A 513 13.83 -19.52 -6.56
C THR A 513 15.04 -18.60 -6.63
N VAL A 514 15.22 -17.87 -7.74
CA VAL A 514 16.43 -17.07 -7.99
C VAL A 514 16.16 -15.59 -7.72
N ASP A 515 17.08 -14.94 -7.03
CA ASP A 515 17.07 -13.49 -6.82
C ASP A 515 17.84 -12.76 -7.93
N LYS A 516 19.14 -13.09 -8.10
CA LYS A 516 20.03 -12.48 -9.08
C LYS A 516 21.08 -13.46 -9.56
N ILE A 517 21.51 -13.28 -10.80
CA ILE A 517 22.60 -14.04 -11.42
C ILE A 517 23.66 -13.05 -11.90
N TYR A 518 24.88 -13.16 -11.38
CA TYR A 518 26.01 -12.34 -11.79
C TYR A 518 26.96 -13.13 -12.68
N ILE A 519 27.34 -12.55 -13.81
CA ILE A 519 28.25 -13.15 -14.78
C ILE A 519 29.54 -12.31 -14.84
N TYR A 520 30.67 -12.92 -14.53
CA TYR A 520 31.99 -12.31 -14.49
C TYR A 520 32.78 -12.58 -15.77
N GLU A 521 33.88 -11.86 -15.99
CA GLU A 521 34.72 -11.94 -17.22
C GLU A 521 35.25 -13.34 -17.49
N ASN A 522 35.71 -14.05 -16.48
CA ASN A 522 36.21 -15.44 -16.55
C ASN A 522 35.11 -16.50 -16.75
N LYS A 523 33.90 -16.11 -17.11
CA LYS A 523 32.68 -16.94 -17.18
C LYS A 523 32.25 -17.56 -15.83
N GLN A 524 32.80 -17.09 -14.74
CA GLN A 524 32.31 -17.47 -13.44
C GLN A 524 30.89 -16.92 -13.27
N ILE A 525 29.99 -17.74 -12.72
CA ILE A 525 28.59 -17.39 -12.50
C ILE A 525 28.34 -17.49 -11.01
N LYS A 526 27.78 -16.41 -10.44
CA LYS A 526 27.31 -16.42 -9.06
C LYS A 526 25.79 -16.28 -9.06
N ILE A 527 25.11 -17.30 -8.57
CA ILE A 527 23.66 -17.34 -8.48
C ILE A 527 23.28 -17.04 -7.04
N HIS A 528 22.48 -15.98 -6.84
CA HIS A 528 21.88 -15.67 -5.57
C HIS A 528 20.47 -16.24 -5.55
N ILE A 529 20.24 -17.20 -4.68
CA ILE A 529 18.94 -17.83 -4.47
C ILE A 529 18.18 -17.02 -3.41
N ARG A 530 16.87 -16.97 -3.51
CA ARG A 530 16.03 -16.27 -2.56
C ARG A 530 16.23 -16.89 -1.16
N TYR A 531 15.92 -17.37 -0.47
CA TYR A 531 16.02 -18.08 0.82
C TYR A 531 17.46 -18.48 1.19
N GLN A 532 18.46 -17.68 0.82
CA GLN A 532 19.87 -18.01 1.07
C GLN A 532 20.15 -18.21 2.58
N ASP A 533 19.55 -17.38 3.44
CA ASP A 533 19.69 -17.53 4.89
C ASP A 533 19.10 -18.85 5.40
N MET A 534 17.96 -19.28 4.84
CA MET A 534 17.35 -20.57 5.17
C MET A 534 18.22 -21.74 4.69
N ILE A 535 18.81 -21.60 3.51
CA ILE A 535 19.73 -22.61 2.94
C ILE A 535 20.99 -22.73 3.80
N GLU A 536 21.57 -21.63 4.26
CA GLU A 536 22.71 -21.67 5.17
C GLU A 536 22.35 -22.36 6.49
N LYS A 537 21.19 -22.07 7.03
CA LYS A 537 20.64 -22.76 8.21
C LYS A 537 20.46 -24.26 7.96
N MET A 538 19.93 -24.66 6.80
CA MET A 538 19.81 -26.08 6.41
C MET A 538 21.18 -26.78 6.32
N LYS A 539 22.20 -26.11 5.77
CA LYS A 539 23.55 -26.64 5.72
C LYS A 539 24.15 -26.87 7.10
N VAL A 540 23.90 -25.93 8.04
CA VAL A 540 24.33 -26.04 9.43
C VAL A 540 23.70 -27.27 10.09
N ILE A 541 22.39 -27.42 9.96
CA ILE A 541 21.67 -28.57 10.55
C ILE A 541 22.12 -29.89 9.93
N ARG A 542 22.30 -29.95 8.60
CA ARG A 542 22.81 -31.14 7.92
C ARG A 542 24.20 -31.51 8.42
N ARG A 543 25.12 -30.55 8.57
CA ARG A 543 26.47 -30.77 9.10
C ARG A 543 26.39 -31.28 10.52
N PHE A 544 25.64 -30.61 11.38
CA PHE A 544 25.43 -30.96 12.75
C PHE A 544 24.87 -32.39 12.92
N TYR A 545 23.83 -32.72 12.14
CA TYR A 545 23.26 -34.08 12.13
C TYR A 545 24.26 -35.14 11.67
N ALA A 546 25.07 -34.83 10.65
CA ALA A 546 26.10 -35.76 10.16
C ALA A 546 27.18 -36.05 11.21
N GLU A 547 27.57 -35.06 12.01
CA GLU A 547 28.58 -35.19 13.07
C GLU A 547 28.04 -35.99 14.28
N HIS A 548 26.75 -35.87 14.59
CA HIS A 548 26.17 -36.46 15.82
C HIS A 548 25.26 -37.69 15.57
N ARG A 549 25.05 -38.08 14.29
CA ARG A 549 24.15 -39.20 13.90
C ARG A 549 24.49 -40.53 14.61
N THR A 550 25.76 -40.81 14.77
CA THR A 550 26.24 -42.06 15.42
C THR A 550 25.97 -42.08 16.94
N GLU A 551 25.90 -40.94 17.58
CA GLU A 551 25.58 -40.81 18.99
C GLU A 551 24.06 -40.86 19.22
N CYS A 552 23.28 -40.24 18.36
CA CYS A 552 21.81 -40.22 18.42
C CYS A 552 21.16 -41.60 18.17
N ARG A 553 21.75 -42.48 17.32
CA ARG A 553 21.21 -43.83 17.06
C ARG A 553 21.52 -44.87 18.16
N LYS A 554 22.53 -44.65 18.99
CA LYS A 554 22.89 -45.59 20.06
C LYS A 554 22.00 -45.50 21.29
N GLU A 555 21.16 -44.49 21.39
CA GLU A 555 20.25 -44.26 22.52
C GLU A 555 18.79 -44.65 22.23
N VAL A 556 18.47 -45.07 21.00
CA VAL A 556 17.12 -45.52 20.58
C VAL A 556 17.02 -47.04 20.46
N GLU A 557 18.15 -47.77 20.53
CA GLU A 557 18.20 -49.23 20.74
C GLU A 557 18.42 -49.57 22.24
#